data_d088c5b74c43edbb337ed6307e32d2ad
#
_entry.id   d088c5b74c43edbb337ed6307e32d2ad
#
_cell.length_a   1.000
_cell.length_b   1.000
_cell.length_c   1.000
_cell.angle_alpha   90.00
_cell.angle_beta   90.00
_cell.angle_gamma   90.00
#
_symmetry.space_group_name_H-M   'P 1'
#
loop_
_entity.id
_entity.type
_entity.pdbx_description
1 polymer ?
#
loop_
_entity_poly.entity_id
_entity_poly.type
_entity_poly.pdbx_seq_one_letter_code
_entity_poly.pdbx_strand_id
1 'polypeptide(L)'
;MLCVQVLSTRKRKVEAGEEDNQKVKVILQIFDLLFLNGRSLLRESLRTRRTLMQSAFRHTEGLLHFASGCDHVENGDTAPIETFLQEACGAMCEGLMVKTLDDNASYEPSKRSLNWLKLKKDYIDGMGVCDSVDLVVIGGYLGRGKRTNTYGAYLMACYDPDRDEYQSVCKVGTGFKDEDLARLYAQMKPLTIGTHRRPVNYNVNDVLTPDHWFEAAVVWELQAADLSKSSVHSGGAGRLESGRGIGLRFPRYIRDREDKKAEGATTAEQVVEMFHNQGLTTEGGGGDADAIDDDWL
;
A
#
# COMPACT_ATOMS: atom_id res chain seq x y z
N MET A 1 -9.66 1.87 -14.73
CA MET A 1 -10.25 1.24 -13.52
C MET A 1 -10.25 2.29 -12.42
N LEU A 2 -11.33 2.47 -11.66
CA LEU A 2 -11.38 3.48 -10.59
C LEU A 2 -10.64 2.96 -9.36
N CYS A 3 -9.91 3.85 -8.67
CA CYS A 3 -9.21 3.53 -7.42
C CYS A 3 -10.20 3.04 -6.34
N VAL A 4 -9.75 2.16 -5.44
CA VAL A 4 -10.54 1.66 -4.28
C VAL A 4 -11.15 2.80 -3.47
N GLN A 5 -10.44 3.94 -3.36
CA GLN A 5 -10.93 5.14 -2.67
C GLN A 5 -12.20 5.72 -3.33
N VAL A 6 -12.29 5.70 -4.67
CA VAL A 6 -13.48 6.16 -5.40
C VAL A 6 -14.62 5.16 -5.24
N LEU A 7 -14.30 3.86 -5.22
CA LEU A 7 -15.29 2.80 -5.00
C LEU A 7 -15.92 2.88 -3.59
N SER A 8 -15.15 3.26 -2.58
CA SER A 8 -15.64 3.40 -1.20
C SER A 8 -16.69 4.51 -1.04
N THR A 9 -16.72 5.49 -1.95
CA THR A 9 -17.71 6.58 -1.93
C THR A 9 -19.09 6.17 -2.47
N ARG A 10 -19.20 4.95 -3.05
CA ARG A 10 -20.45 4.45 -3.61
C ARG A 10 -21.46 4.12 -2.50
N LYS A 11 -22.68 4.64 -2.62
CA LYS A 11 -23.77 4.26 -1.71
C LYS A 11 -24.00 2.74 -1.76
N ARG A 12 -24.03 2.08 -0.59
CA ARG A 12 -24.22 0.62 -0.50
C ARG A 12 -25.68 0.18 -0.68
N LYS A 13 -26.63 1.09 -0.45
CA LYS A 13 -28.06 0.87 -0.64
C LYS A 13 -28.59 1.88 -1.65
N VAL A 14 -29.36 1.41 -2.61
CA VAL A 14 -30.08 2.22 -3.61
C VAL A 14 -31.54 2.09 -3.30
N GLU A 15 -32.24 3.20 -3.12
CA GLU A 15 -33.69 3.20 -2.98
C GLU A 15 -34.35 3.02 -4.36
N ALA A 16 -35.48 2.31 -4.39
CA ALA A 16 -36.18 2.05 -5.65
C ALA A 16 -36.59 3.37 -6.31
N GLY A 17 -36.04 3.66 -7.51
CA GLY A 17 -36.24 4.88 -8.27
C GLY A 17 -35.01 5.79 -8.43
N GLU A 18 -33.89 5.51 -7.74
CA GLU A 18 -32.64 6.27 -7.84
C GLU A 18 -31.61 5.66 -8.81
N GLU A 19 -31.97 4.70 -9.63
CA GLU A 19 -31.02 3.90 -10.44
C GLU A 19 -30.15 4.73 -11.40
N ASP A 20 -30.57 5.91 -11.81
CA ASP A 20 -29.90 6.71 -12.84
C ASP A 20 -28.84 7.71 -12.27
N ASN A 21 -28.71 7.83 -10.96
CA ASN A 21 -27.85 8.86 -10.33
C ASN A 21 -26.58 8.32 -9.65
N GLN A 22 -26.21 7.04 -9.84
CA GLN A 22 -24.98 6.52 -9.29
C GLN A 22 -23.76 7.03 -10.07
N LYS A 23 -23.03 7.98 -9.48
CA LYS A 23 -21.80 8.56 -10.06
C LYS A 23 -20.69 7.51 -10.29
N VAL A 24 -20.69 6.39 -9.56
CA VAL A 24 -19.67 5.34 -9.66
C VAL A 24 -20.30 4.06 -10.20
N LYS A 25 -20.01 3.75 -11.46
CA LYS A 25 -20.39 2.47 -12.08
C LYS A 25 -19.41 1.37 -11.68
N VAL A 26 -19.92 0.17 -11.41
CA VAL A 26 -19.10 -1.00 -11.04
C VAL A 26 -19.37 -2.15 -12.00
N ILE A 27 -18.31 -2.94 -12.26
CA ILE A 27 -18.34 -4.13 -13.11
C ILE A 27 -17.93 -5.32 -12.23
N LEU A 28 -18.60 -6.45 -12.38
CA LEU A 28 -18.21 -7.69 -11.75
C LEU A 28 -17.08 -8.35 -12.56
N GLN A 29 -15.88 -8.43 -11.98
CA GLN A 29 -14.75 -9.13 -12.56
C GLN A 29 -14.67 -10.54 -11.96
N ILE A 30 -14.97 -11.59 -12.74
CA ILE A 30 -14.86 -12.98 -12.27
C ILE A 30 -13.52 -13.58 -12.72
N PHE A 31 -12.86 -14.28 -11.82
CA PHE A 31 -11.50 -14.79 -12.04
C PHE A 31 -11.32 -16.28 -11.68
N ASP A 32 -12.32 -16.90 -11.05
CA ASP A 32 -12.32 -18.32 -10.70
C ASP A 32 -13.75 -18.81 -10.47
N LEU A 33 -13.96 -20.14 -10.52
CA LEU A 33 -15.23 -20.80 -10.27
C LEU A 33 -15.02 -21.96 -9.28
N LEU A 34 -15.57 -21.80 -8.08
CA LEU A 34 -15.34 -22.75 -6.97
C LEU A 34 -16.47 -23.73 -6.76
N PHE A 35 -17.67 -23.43 -7.28
CA PHE A 35 -18.86 -24.24 -7.12
C PHE A 35 -19.80 -24.02 -8.31
N LEU A 36 -20.35 -25.11 -8.88
CA LEU A 36 -21.29 -25.05 -10.00
C LEU A 36 -22.34 -26.13 -9.86
N ASN A 37 -23.64 -25.77 -9.89
CA ASN A 37 -24.76 -26.69 -9.93
C ASN A 37 -24.70 -27.82 -8.89
N GLY A 38 -24.41 -27.53 -7.63
CA GLY A 38 -24.31 -28.49 -6.56
C GLY A 38 -22.97 -29.20 -6.43
N ARG A 39 -22.01 -28.97 -7.36
CA ARG A 39 -20.68 -29.61 -7.36
C ARG A 39 -19.60 -28.62 -6.90
N SER A 40 -18.78 -29.03 -5.94
CA SER A 40 -17.56 -28.32 -5.57
C SER A 40 -16.47 -28.54 -6.61
N LEU A 41 -15.78 -27.47 -7.00
CA LEU A 41 -14.68 -27.48 -7.95
C LEU A 41 -13.32 -27.19 -7.30
N LEU A 42 -13.26 -27.10 -5.97
CA LEU A 42 -12.05 -26.73 -5.22
C LEU A 42 -10.85 -27.63 -5.50
N ARG A 43 -11.08 -28.90 -5.82
CA ARG A 43 -10.03 -29.88 -6.14
C ARG A 43 -9.66 -29.96 -7.63
N GLU A 44 -10.45 -29.33 -8.48
CA GLU A 44 -10.18 -29.30 -9.92
C GLU A 44 -9.00 -28.36 -10.21
N SER A 45 -8.30 -28.59 -11.33
CA SER A 45 -7.24 -27.67 -11.77
C SER A 45 -7.80 -26.29 -12.11
N LEU A 46 -6.99 -25.25 -12.01
CA LEU A 46 -7.40 -23.89 -12.38
C LEU A 46 -7.85 -23.81 -13.83
N ARG A 47 -7.18 -24.53 -14.74
CA ARG A 47 -7.57 -24.62 -16.17
C ARG A 47 -8.99 -25.16 -16.30
N THR A 48 -9.32 -26.25 -15.61
CA THR A 48 -10.68 -26.83 -15.59
C THR A 48 -11.71 -25.86 -15.05
N ARG A 49 -11.41 -25.21 -13.93
CA ARG A 49 -12.32 -24.23 -13.33
C ARG A 49 -12.57 -23.02 -14.24
N ARG A 50 -11.52 -22.50 -14.91
CA ARG A 50 -11.65 -21.41 -15.89
C ARG A 50 -12.45 -21.80 -17.11
N THR A 51 -12.26 -23.01 -17.65
CA THR A 51 -13.04 -23.52 -18.78
C THR A 51 -14.51 -23.63 -18.43
N LEU A 52 -14.82 -24.20 -17.27
CA LEU A 52 -16.21 -24.29 -16.77
C LEU A 52 -16.81 -22.89 -16.52
N MET A 53 -16.05 -21.96 -15.98
CA MET A 53 -16.46 -20.59 -15.79
C MET A 53 -16.85 -19.92 -17.11
N GLN A 54 -16.00 -20.02 -18.13
CA GLN A 54 -16.26 -19.44 -19.45
C GLN A 54 -17.44 -20.09 -20.18
N SER A 55 -17.70 -21.39 -19.93
CA SER A 55 -18.88 -22.08 -20.48
C SER A 55 -20.18 -21.75 -19.75
N ALA A 56 -20.11 -21.48 -18.44
CA ALA A 56 -21.29 -21.24 -17.60
C ALA A 56 -21.75 -19.77 -17.60
N PHE A 57 -20.85 -18.84 -17.85
CA PHE A 57 -21.13 -17.40 -17.81
C PHE A 57 -20.83 -16.75 -19.16
N ARG A 58 -21.54 -15.67 -19.45
CA ARG A 58 -21.32 -14.85 -20.65
C ARG A 58 -20.78 -13.49 -20.26
N HIS A 59 -19.74 -13.06 -20.97
CA HIS A 59 -19.29 -11.68 -20.91
C HIS A 59 -20.47 -10.76 -21.24
N THR A 60 -20.69 -9.75 -20.40
CA THR A 60 -21.73 -8.75 -20.58
C THR A 60 -21.13 -7.38 -20.34
N GLU A 61 -21.05 -6.59 -21.42
CA GLU A 61 -20.42 -5.27 -21.36
C GLU A 61 -21.04 -4.39 -20.26
N GLY A 62 -20.17 -3.75 -19.47
CA GLY A 62 -20.57 -2.90 -18.36
C GLY A 62 -21.11 -3.62 -17.12
N LEU A 63 -21.27 -4.95 -17.13
CA LEU A 63 -21.83 -5.71 -16.01
C LEU A 63 -20.92 -6.82 -15.52
N LEU A 64 -20.51 -7.75 -16.40
CA LEU A 64 -19.74 -8.94 -16.02
C LEU A 64 -18.62 -9.19 -17.02
N HIS A 65 -17.40 -9.16 -16.52
CA HIS A 65 -16.20 -9.43 -17.30
C HIS A 65 -15.42 -10.59 -16.69
N PHE A 66 -14.67 -11.31 -17.53
CA PHE A 66 -13.64 -12.22 -17.04
C PHE A 66 -12.36 -11.44 -16.75
N ALA A 67 -11.71 -11.74 -15.64
CA ALA A 67 -10.41 -11.16 -15.35
C ALA A 67 -9.41 -11.53 -16.45
N SER A 68 -8.63 -10.55 -16.89
CA SER A 68 -7.56 -10.76 -17.86
C SER A 68 -6.51 -11.70 -17.29
N GLY A 69 -5.95 -12.58 -18.13
CA GLY A 69 -4.93 -13.53 -17.72
C GLY A 69 -3.99 -13.84 -18.87
N CYS A 70 -2.73 -14.13 -18.52
CA CYS A 70 -1.70 -14.60 -19.42
C CYS A 70 -1.28 -15.99 -18.96
N ASP A 71 -1.50 -17.02 -19.78
CA ASP A 71 -1.01 -18.37 -19.48
C ASP A 71 0.44 -18.46 -19.97
N HIS A 72 1.34 -18.83 -19.07
CA HIS A 72 2.78 -18.94 -19.34
C HIS A 72 3.27 -20.34 -19.02
N VAL A 73 4.19 -20.85 -19.83
CA VAL A 73 4.87 -22.13 -19.62
C VAL A 73 6.28 -21.84 -19.11
N GLU A 74 6.69 -22.54 -18.07
CA GLU A 74 8.03 -22.41 -17.49
C GLU A 74 9.09 -22.85 -18.51
N ASN A 75 9.73 -21.88 -19.15
CA ASN A 75 10.81 -22.07 -20.12
C ASN A 75 12.03 -21.16 -19.85
N GLY A 76 12.06 -20.49 -18.70
CA GLY A 76 13.10 -19.52 -18.32
C GLY A 76 12.94 -18.13 -18.94
N ASP A 77 11.93 -17.89 -19.78
CA ASP A 77 11.61 -16.57 -20.33
C ASP A 77 10.58 -15.86 -19.46
N THR A 78 10.99 -14.78 -18.79
CA THR A 78 10.10 -13.95 -17.92
C THR A 78 9.48 -12.77 -18.66
N ALA A 79 9.92 -12.45 -19.87
CA ALA A 79 9.48 -11.26 -20.61
C ALA A 79 7.95 -11.17 -20.80
N PRO A 80 7.19 -12.26 -21.06
CA PRO A 80 5.74 -12.18 -21.15
C PRO A 80 5.06 -11.79 -19.82
N ILE A 81 5.62 -12.25 -18.69
CA ILE A 81 5.11 -11.92 -17.35
C ILE A 81 5.40 -10.46 -17.05
N GLU A 82 6.59 -9.97 -17.37
CA GLU A 82 7.00 -8.57 -17.18
C GLU A 82 6.13 -7.63 -18.02
N THR A 83 5.88 -7.98 -19.29
CA THR A 83 5.00 -7.20 -20.16
C THR A 83 3.58 -7.13 -19.58
N PHE A 84 3.02 -8.27 -19.18
CA PHE A 84 1.67 -8.31 -18.60
C PHE A 84 1.58 -7.57 -17.26
N LEU A 85 2.67 -7.58 -16.47
CA LEU A 85 2.75 -6.78 -15.25
C LEU A 85 2.76 -5.27 -15.56
N GLN A 86 3.51 -4.84 -16.58
CA GLN A 86 3.52 -3.45 -17.02
C GLN A 86 2.13 -2.98 -17.48
N GLU A 87 1.44 -3.81 -18.27
CA GLU A 87 0.05 -3.55 -18.69
C GLU A 87 -0.90 -3.44 -17.49
N ALA A 88 -0.78 -4.36 -16.51
CA ALA A 88 -1.59 -4.33 -15.30
C ALA A 88 -1.33 -3.05 -14.47
N CYS A 89 -0.07 -2.65 -14.33
CA CYS A 89 0.31 -1.42 -13.63
C CYS A 89 -0.21 -0.17 -14.38
N GLY A 90 -0.12 -0.14 -15.71
CA GLY A 90 -0.71 0.91 -16.55
C GLY A 90 -2.24 1.00 -16.41
N ALA A 91 -2.90 -0.14 -16.14
CA ALA A 91 -4.34 -0.20 -15.83
C ALA A 91 -4.67 0.07 -14.36
N MET A 92 -3.73 0.64 -13.58
CA MET A 92 -3.89 0.99 -12.16
C MET A 92 -4.11 -0.23 -11.24
N CYS A 93 -3.57 -1.41 -11.58
CA CYS A 93 -3.54 -2.57 -10.70
C CYS A 93 -2.28 -2.54 -9.81
N GLU A 94 -2.36 -3.17 -8.63
CA GLU A 94 -1.22 -3.31 -7.71
C GLU A 94 -0.14 -4.28 -8.22
N GLY A 95 -0.47 -5.11 -9.21
CA GLY A 95 0.37 -6.16 -9.75
C GLY A 95 -0.44 -7.35 -10.23
N LEU A 96 0.17 -8.53 -10.25
CA LEU A 96 -0.42 -9.76 -10.75
C LEU A 96 -0.69 -10.80 -9.66
N MET A 97 -1.65 -11.67 -9.92
CA MET A 97 -1.84 -12.92 -9.18
C MET A 97 -1.29 -14.07 -10.03
N VAL A 98 -0.17 -14.65 -9.62
CA VAL A 98 0.45 -15.80 -10.26
C VAL A 98 -0.12 -17.08 -9.65
N LYS A 99 -0.68 -17.96 -10.47
CA LYS A 99 -1.37 -19.17 -10.02
C LYS A 99 -0.86 -20.38 -10.79
N THR A 100 -0.73 -21.52 -10.12
CA THR A 100 -0.51 -22.79 -10.83
C THR A 100 -1.75 -23.14 -11.65
N LEU A 101 -1.53 -23.63 -12.87
CA LEU A 101 -2.62 -23.82 -13.84
C LEU A 101 -3.15 -25.26 -13.83
N ASP A 102 -2.28 -26.23 -13.86
CA ASP A 102 -2.60 -27.66 -14.01
C ASP A 102 -2.18 -28.49 -12.80
N ASP A 103 -0.88 -28.50 -12.49
CA ASP A 103 -0.32 -29.30 -11.40
C ASP A 103 -0.48 -28.59 -10.06
N ASN A 104 -0.96 -29.33 -9.05
CA ASN A 104 -1.21 -28.78 -7.70
C ASN A 104 -2.09 -27.52 -7.71
N ALA A 105 -2.95 -27.36 -8.72
CA ALA A 105 -3.72 -26.16 -8.98
C ALA A 105 -5.09 -26.12 -8.28
N SER A 106 -5.26 -26.87 -7.19
CA SER A 106 -6.44 -26.83 -6.34
C SER A 106 -6.60 -25.47 -5.66
N TYR A 107 -7.83 -25.10 -5.34
CA TYR A 107 -8.11 -23.91 -4.55
C TYR A 107 -8.14 -24.25 -3.04
N GLU A 108 -7.31 -23.59 -2.27
CA GLU A 108 -7.22 -23.78 -0.82
C GLU A 108 -7.79 -22.58 -0.06
N PRO A 109 -9.05 -22.64 0.40
CA PRO A 109 -9.68 -21.51 1.09
C PRO A 109 -8.96 -21.17 2.40
N SER A 110 -8.76 -19.87 2.66
CA SER A 110 -8.18 -19.34 3.91
C SER A 110 -6.79 -19.85 4.24
N LYS A 111 -6.05 -20.38 3.25
CA LYS A 111 -4.66 -20.81 3.42
C LYS A 111 -3.73 -20.01 2.51
N ARG A 112 -2.53 -19.74 3.02
CA ARG A 112 -1.43 -19.30 2.16
C ARG A 112 -0.88 -20.51 1.42
N SER A 113 -0.84 -20.46 0.10
CA SER A 113 -0.39 -21.54 -0.78
C SER A 113 0.64 -21.03 -1.77
N LEU A 114 1.61 -21.84 -2.11
CA LEU A 114 2.54 -21.58 -3.21
C LEU A 114 1.84 -21.62 -4.58
N ASN A 115 0.64 -22.17 -4.65
CA ASN A 115 -0.17 -22.24 -5.87
C ASN A 115 -0.84 -20.90 -6.21
N TRP A 116 -0.71 -19.89 -5.32
CA TRP A 116 -1.34 -18.60 -5.46
C TRP A 116 -0.47 -17.49 -4.86
N LEU A 117 0.35 -16.88 -5.69
CA LEU A 117 1.33 -15.89 -5.29
C LEU A 117 0.93 -14.50 -5.77
N LYS A 118 1.25 -13.48 -4.98
CA LYS A 118 1.10 -12.07 -5.37
C LYS A 118 2.43 -11.56 -5.87
N LEU A 119 2.47 -11.12 -7.12
CA LEU A 119 3.57 -10.39 -7.70
C LEU A 119 3.19 -8.91 -7.75
N LYS A 120 3.73 -8.12 -6.84
CA LYS A 120 3.45 -6.69 -6.76
C LYS A 120 4.54 -5.88 -7.47
N LYS A 121 4.16 -4.73 -8.01
CA LYS A 121 5.09 -3.79 -8.67
C LYS A 121 6.25 -3.35 -7.76
N ASP A 122 6.02 -3.25 -6.45
CA ASP A 122 7.01 -2.88 -5.44
C ASP A 122 8.07 -3.95 -5.16
N TYR A 123 7.94 -5.15 -5.73
CA TYR A 123 8.96 -6.21 -5.64
C TYR A 123 9.95 -6.21 -6.82
N ILE A 124 9.73 -5.37 -7.82
CA ILE A 124 10.57 -5.30 -9.02
C ILE A 124 11.32 -3.97 -9.03
N ASP A 125 12.64 -4.05 -9.05
CA ASP A 125 13.51 -2.88 -9.13
C ASP A 125 13.18 -2.04 -10.36
N GLY A 126 12.96 -0.74 -10.17
CA GLY A 126 12.63 0.20 -11.25
C GLY A 126 11.15 0.25 -11.67
N MET A 127 10.26 -0.57 -11.11
CA MET A 127 8.81 -0.50 -11.35
C MET A 127 8.01 0.14 -10.21
N GLY A 128 8.64 0.50 -9.10
CA GLY A 128 8.01 1.28 -8.03
C GLY A 128 7.50 2.62 -8.59
N VAL A 129 6.27 2.96 -8.28
CA VAL A 129 5.65 4.25 -8.71
C VAL A 129 6.27 5.42 -7.97
N CYS A 130 6.97 5.16 -6.90
CA CYS A 130 7.66 6.16 -6.11
C CYS A 130 9.17 5.89 -6.15
N ASP A 131 9.93 6.87 -6.59
CA ASP A 131 11.33 6.96 -6.23
C ASP A 131 11.43 6.83 -4.71
N SER A 132 12.53 6.26 -4.22
CA SER A 132 12.75 6.20 -2.79
C SER A 132 12.63 7.60 -2.16
N VAL A 133 12.09 7.66 -0.95
CA VAL A 133 11.93 8.91 -0.21
C VAL A 133 12.85 8.90 1.00
N ASP A 134 13.48 10.02 1.26
CA ASP A 134 14.35 10.21 2.42
C ASP A 134 13.55 10.90 3.53
N LEU A 135 13.25 10.18 4.59
CA LEU A 135 12.41 10.67 5.68
C LEU A 135 13.16 10.69 7.01
N VAL A 136 12.77 11.62 7.85
CA VAL A 136 13.32 11.79 9.21
C VAL A 136 12.61 10.83 10.17
N VAL A 137 13.41 10.17 11.01
CA VAL A 137 12.89 9.32 12.09
C VAL A 137 12.54 10.19 13.29
N ILE A 138 11.24 10.33 13.61
CA ILE A 138 10.77 11.22 14.68
C ILE A 138 10.18 10.50 15.88
N GLY A 139 9.93 9.19 15.80
CA GLY A 139 9.39 8.42 16.91
C GLY A 139 9.55 6.92 16.74
N GLY A 140 9.46 6.17 17.83
CA GLY A 140 9.60 4.72 17.87
C GLY A 140 8.50 4.06 18.66
N TYR A 141 8.00 2.94 18.14
CA TYR A 141 7.03 2.07 18.81
C TYR A 141 7.72 0.82 19.29
N LEU A 142 7.55 0.48 20.57
CA LEU A 142 8.15 -0.69 21.16
C LEU A 142 7.64 -1.99 20.52
N GLY A 143 8.55 -2.89 20.21
CA GLY A 143 8.23 -4.16 19.59
C GLY A 143 7.57 -5.14 20.56
N ARG A 144 6.83 -6.09 20.00
CA ARG A 144 6.18 -7.19 20.73
C ARG A 144 6.69 -8.54 20.22
N GLY A 145 6.54 -9.58 21.01
CA GLY A 145 6.93 -10.93 20.65
C GLY A 145 8.42 -11.04 20.34
N LYS A 146 8.80 -11.45 19.14
CA LYS A 146 10.21 -11.59 18.73
C LYS A 146 10.99 -10.26 18.70
N ARG A 147 10.30 -9.11 18.65
CA ARG A 147 10.90 -7.78 18.64
C ARG A 147 10.88 -7.09 20.00
N THR A 148 10.58 -7.83 21.08
CA THR A 148 10.66 -7.31 22.46
C THR A 148 12.05 -6.74 22.73
N ASN A 149 12.14 -5.62 23.46
CA ASN A 149 13.36 -4.87 23.76
C ASN A 149 14.00 -4.15 22.56
N THR A 150 13.30 -4.04 21.43
CA THR A 150 13.69 -3.20 20.30
C THR A 150 12.48 -2.37 19.87
N TYR A 151 12.65 -1.45 18.91
CA TYR A 151 11.51 -0.82 18.28
C TYR A 151 10.97 -1.74 17.16
N GLY A 152 9.68 -2.01 17.20
CA GLY A 152 8.98 -2.82 16.19
C GLY A 152 8.61 -2.01 14.94
N ALA A 153 8.44 -0.70 15.10
CA ALA A 153 8.14 0.24 14.03
C ALA A 153 8.63 1.64 14.39
N TYR A 154 8.73 2.51 13.37
CA TYR A 154 9.18 3.88 13.51
C TYR A 154 8.22 4.84 12.82
N LEU A 155 8.02 6.02 13.41
CA LEU A 155 7.26 7.12 12.83
C LEU A 155 8.20 7.99 12.00
N MET A 156 7.84 8.21 10.76
CA MET A 156 8.63 8.93 9.77
C MET A 156 7.97 10.23 9.36
N ALA A 157 8.77 11.26 9.11
CA ALA A 157 8.29 12.57 8.71
C ALA A 157 9.08 13.16 7.55
N CYS A 158 8.41 13.96 6.71
CA CYS A 158 9.05 14.91 5.81
C CYS A 158 9.26 16.25 6.53
N TYR A 159 10.15 17.09 5.99
CA TYR A 159 10.43 18.42 6.54
C TYR A 159 9.69 19.49 5.73
N ASP A 160 9.02 20.40 6.41
CA ASP A 160 8.43 21.60 5.81
C ASP A 160 9.28 22.82 6.17
N PRO A 161 10.13 23.33 5.24
CA PRO A 161 11.00 24.47 5.51
C PRO A 161 10.24 25.79 5.70
N ASP A 162 9.03 25.93 5.14
CA ASP A 162 8.25 27.16 5.24
C ASP A 162 7.67 27.34 6.65
N ARG A 163 7.42 26.22 7.37
CA ARG A 163 6.84 26.18 8.69
C ARG A 163 7.81 25.76 9.79
N ASP A 164 9.03 25.35 9.39
CA ASP A 164 10.02 24.75 10.28
C ASP A 164 9.44 23.60 11.09
N GLU A 165 8.70 22.70 10.42
CA GLU A 165 8.03 21.58 11.08
C GLU A 165 8.28 20.23 10.38
N TYR A 166 8.22 19.15 11.15
CA TYR A 166 8.26 17.77 10.67
C TYR A 166 6.84 17.23 10.59
N GLN A 167 6.40 16.87 9.38
CA GLN A 167 5.05 16.38 9.10
C GLN A 167 5.07 14.87 8.93
N SER A 168 4.26 14.13 9.71
CA SER A 168 4.23 12.68 9.64
C SER A 168 3.77 12.17 8.27
N VAL A 169 4.46 11.17 7.72
CA VAL A 169 4.17 10.60 6.39
C VAL A 169 3.85 9.11 6.47
N CYS A 170 4.49 8.37 7.35
CA CYS A 170 4.19 6.94 7.50
C CYS A 170 4.68 6.37 8.83
N LYS A 171 4.20 5.16 9.13
CA LYS A 171 4.75 4.25 10.13
C LYS A 171 5.41 3.09 9.40
N VAL A 172 6.72 2.89 9.59
CA VAL A 172 7.47 1.81 8.94
C VAL A 172 7.84 0.74 9.95
N GLY A 173 7.50 -0.52 9.65
CA GLY A 173 7.81 -1.69 10.48
C GLY A 173 8.35 -2.87 9.66
N THR A 174 8.66 -2.66 8.37
CA THR A 174 9.11 -3.67 7.42
C THR A 174 10.37 -3.22 6.68
N GLY A 175 11.09 -4.17 6.09
CA GLY A 175 12.35 -3.94 5.38
C GLY A 175 13.58 -4.15 6.26
N PHE A 176 13.40 -4.30 7.57
CA PHE A 176 14.49 -4.55 8.51
C PHE A 176 14.92 -6.02 8.50
N LYS A 177 16.23 -6.27 8.45
CA LYS A 177 16.82 -7.56 8.77
C LYS A 177 16.90 -7.71 10.29
N ASP A 178 17.06 -8.93 10.80
CA ASP A 178 17.16 -9.17 12.25
C ASP A 178 18.34 -8.40 12.87
N GLU A 179 19.43 -8.25 12.13
CA GLU A 179 20.61 -7.47 12.52
C GLU A 179 20.31 -5.98 12.66
N ASP A 180 19.45 -5.44 11.77
CA ASP A 180 19.08 -4.02 11.77
C ASP A 180 18.29 -3.66 13.04
N LEU A 181 17.45 -4.56 13.56
CA LEU A 181 16.57 -4.23 14.69
C LEU A 181 17.38 -3.83 15.93
N ALA A 182 18.45 -4.57 16.25
CA ALA A 182 19.32 -4.26 17.39
C ALA A 182 20.16 -3.01 17.11
N ARG A 183 20.72 -2.89 15.91
CA ARG A 183 21.53 -1.75 15.49
C ARG A 183 20.74 -0.44 15.53
N LEU A 184 19.56 -0.42 14.91
CA LEU A 184 18.69 0.76 14.86
C LEU A 184 18.16 1.12 16.25
N TYR A 185 17.88 0.14 17.11
CA TYR A 185 17.51 0.42 18.49
C TYR A 185 18.65 1.12 19.24
N ALA A 186 19.89 0.62 19.11
CA ALA A 186 21.06 1.23 19.74
C ALA A 186 21.34 2.64 19.20
N GLN A 187 21.12 2.88 17.91
CA GLN A 187 21.25 4.18 17.26
C GLN A 187 20.19 5.19 17.76
N MET A 188 18.93 4.76 17.84
CA MET A 188 17.81 5.66 18.14
C MET A 188 17.58 5.91 19.62
N LYS A 189 17.98 4.96 20.50
CA LYS A 189 17.78 5.10 21.94
C LYS A 189 18.43 6.34 22.56
N PRO A 190 19.67 6.73 22.22
CA PRO A 190 20.28 7.96 22.73
C PRO A 190 19.57 9.24 22.29
N LEU A 191 18.86 9.22 21.16
CA LEU A 191 18.11 10.33 20.62
C LEU A 191 16.71 10.47 21.22
N THR A 192 16.35 9.64 22.19
CA THR A 192 15.05 9.71 22.85
C THR A 192 14.90 11.01 23.61
N ILE A 193 13.85 11.75 23.30
CA ILE A 193 13.47 12.97 24.03
C ILE A 193 12.89 12.53 25.36
N GLY A 194 13.46 13.00 26.48
CA GLY A 194 13.15 12.56 27.83
C GLY A 194 11.77 12.94 28.37
N THR A 195 10.89 13.45 27.51
CA THR A 195 9.51 13.79 27.85
C THR A 195 8.56 12.98 26.94
N HIS A 196 7.46 12.48 27.50
CA HIS A 196 6.39 11.86 26.72
C HIS A 196 5.58 12.90 25.88
N ARG A 197 5.97 14.17 25.96
CA ARG A 197 5.28 15.24 25.24
C ARG A 197 5.87 15.37 23.85
N ARG A 198 4.98 15.42 22.84
CA ARG A 198 5.34 15.69 21.46
C ARG A 198 6.08 17.03 21.33
N PRO A 199 7.21 17.11 20.61
CA PRO A 199 7.86 18.38 20.27
C PRO A 199 6.91 19.31 19.51
N VAL A 200 7.05 20.62 19.74
CA VAL A 200 6.14 21.64 19.19
C VAL A 200 6.19 21.68 17.67
N ASN A 201 7.37 21.43 17.08
CA ASN A 201 7.59 21.43 15.65
C ASN A 201 7.29 20.07 14.97
N TYR A 202 6.65 19.11 15.66
CA TYR A 202 6.21 17.85 15.08
C TYR A 202 4.69 17.90 14.82
N ASN A 203 4.34 17.97 13.54
CA ASN A 203 2.95 17.93 13.10
C ASN A 203 2.53 16.45 12.92
N VAL A 204 1.97 15.91 13.99
CA VAL A 204 1.57 14.49 14.09
C VAL A 204 0.20 14.41 14.75
N ASN A 205 -0.69 13.61 14.20
CA ASN A 205 -1.98 13.32 14.81
C ASN A 205 -1.79 12.49 16.10
N ASP A 206 -2.57 12.76 17.14
CA ASP A 206 -2.46 12.09 18.44
C ASP A 206 -2.67 10.57 18.36
N VAL A 207 -3.41 10.08 17.38
CA VAL A 207 -3.59 8.63 17.09
C VAL A 207 -2.25 7.94 16.75
N LEU A 208 -1.28 8.69 16.24
CA LEU A 208 0.05 8.20 15.88
C LEU A 208 1.10 8.38 16.99
N THR A 209 0.69 8.71 18.22
CA THR A 209 1.64 8.94 19.31
C THR A 209 2.56 7.71 19.49
N PRO A 210 3.89 7.85 19.34
CA PRO A 210 4.82 6.75 19.56
C PRO A 210 5.09 6.54 21.06
N ASP A 211 5.69 5.40 21.40
CA ASP A 211 6.15 5.14 22.77
C ASP A 211 7.30 6.09 23.15
N HIS A 212 8.17 6.41 22.20
CA HIS A 212 9.29 7.33 22.38
C HIS A 212 9.36 8.31 21.21
N TRP A 213 9.47 9.62 21.55
CA TRP A 213 9.84 10.66 20.60
C TRP A 213 11.34 10.75 20.46
N PHE A 214 11.84 11.01 19.25
CA PHE A 214 13.26 11.17 18.98
C PHE A 214 13.57 12.61 18.52
N GLU A 215 14.80 13.05 18.78
CA GLU A 215 15.35 14.22 18.12
C GLU A 215 15.44 13.99 16.61
N ALA A 216 15.06 14.97 15.82
CA ALA A 216 15.10 14.91 14.35
C ALA A 216 16.55 14.99 13.85
N ALA A 217 17.27 13.87 13.91
CA ALA A 217 18.69 13.78 13.57
C ALA A 217 19.03 12.72 12.53
N VAL A 218 18.18 11.70 12.38
CA VAL A 218 18.45 10.52 11.55
C VAL A 218 17.49 10.51 10.36
N VAL A 219 18.04 10.32 9.17
CA VAL A 219 17.30 10.21 7.90
C VAL A 219 17.45 8.79 7.35
N TRP A 220 16.33 8.20 6.96
CA TRP A 220 16.29 6.91 6.30
C TRP A 220 15.71 7.01 4.89
N GLU A 221 16.29 6.24 3.99
CA GLU A 221 15.72 5.97 2.68
C GLU A 221 14.65 4.89 2.81
N LEU A 222 13.45 5.21 2.37
CA LEU A 222 12.31 4.31 2.35
C LEU A 222 11.81 4.13 0.92
N GLN A 223 11.36 2.93 0.61
CA GLN A 223 10.58 2.62 -0.58
C GLN A 223 9.12 2.47 -0.18
N ALA A 224 8.22 2.97 -1.00
CA ALA A 224 6.79 2.77 -0.82
C ALA A 224 6.14 2.28 -2.12
N ALA A 225 5.02 1.58 -1.99
CA ALA A 225 4.27 1.16 -3.17
C ALA A 225 3.49 2.33 -3.78
N ASP A 226 3.09 3.30 -2.95
CA ASP A 226 2.11 4.33 -3.34
C ASP A 226 2.06 5.46 -2.31
N LEU A 227 1.58 6.65 -2.74
CA LEU A 227 1.16 7.73 -1.86
C LEU A 227 -0.36 7.88 -1.90
N SER A 228 -0.97 8.15 -0.77
CA SER A 228 -2.43 8.33 -0.67
C SER A 228 -2.80 9.51 0.21
N LYS A 229 -3.98 10.10 -0.03
CA LYS A 229 -4.56 11.07 0.90
C LYS A 229 -4.82 10.39 2.24
N SER A 230 -4.41 11.02 3.33
CA SER A 230 -4.52 10.49 4.68
C SER A 230 -5.29 11.45 5.58
N SER A 231 -6.18 10.91 6.41
CA SER A 231 -6.82 11.63 7.51
C SER A 231 -5.96 11.62 8.78
N VAL A 232 -4.92 10.77 8.82
CA VAL A 232 -4.09 10.53 10.00
C VAL A 232 -2.71 11.16 9.85
N HIS A 233 -2.06 10.97 8.68
CA HIS A 233 -0.76 11.57 8.39
C HIS A 233 -0.90 13.01 7.89
N SER A 234 0.10 13.84 8.18
CA SER A 234 0.12 15.27 7.92
C SER A 234 1.05 15.69 6.78
N GLY A 235 1.69 14.74 6.07
CA GLY A 235 2.62 15.05 4.98
C GLY A 235 1.99 15.97 3.94
N GLY A 236 2.62 17.11 3.63
CA GLY A 236 2.08 18.12 2.72
C GLY A 236 0.86 18.87 3.28
N ALA A 237 0.68 18.93 4.61
CA ALA A 237 -0.45 19.59 5.26
C ALA A 237 -0.60 21.06 4.82
N GLY A 238 -1.83 21.41 4.42
CA GLY A 238 -2.16 22.75 3.92
C GLY A 238 -1.76 23.03 2.48
N ARG A 239 -1.16 22.07 1.77
CA ARG A 239 -0.79 22.17 0.35
C ARG A 239 -1.78 21.44 -0.58
N LEU A 240 -2.67 20.61 -0.02
CA LEU A 240 -3.77 19.97 -0.74
C LEU A 240 -5.08 20.72 -0.48
N GLU A 241 -5.88 20.90 -1.53
CA GLU A 241 -7.21 21.54 -1.45
C GLU A 241 -8.16 20.86 -0.47
N SER A 242 -8.00 19.54 -0.25
CA SER A 242 -8.84 18.76 0.66
C SER A 242 -8.57 19.00 2.15
N GLY A 243 -7.52 19.77 2.50
CA GLY A 243 -7.08 19.96 3.89
C GLY A 243 -6.55 18.68 4.57
N ARG A 244 -6.45 17.56 3.82
CA ARG A 244 -5.88 16.28 4.28
C ARG A 244 -4.36 16.26 4.03
N GLY A 245 -3.66 15.41 4.78
CA GLY A 245 -2.25 15.12 4.51
C GLY A 245 -2.07 13.98 3.52
N ILE A 246 -0.82 13.65 3.24
CA ILE A 246 -0.39 12.53 2.42
C ILE A 246 0.32 11.51 3.31
N GLY A 247 0.06 10.23 3.07
CA GLY A 247 0.75 9.12 3.70
C GLY A 247 1.33 8.15 2.66
N LEU A 248 2.44 7.50 3.01
CA LEU A 248 3.01 6.39 2.24
C LEU A 248 2.26 5.09 2.53
N ARG A 249 1.94 4.34 1.49
CA ARG A 249 1.37 3.00 1.59
C ARG A 249 2.46 1.94 1.46
N PHE A 250 2.44 0.96 2.35
CA PHE A 250 3.39 -0.15 2.38
C PHE A 250 4.86 0.30 2.42
N PRO A 251 5.23 1.23 3.34
CA PRO A 251 6.59 1.70 3.44
C PRO A 251 7.54 0.58 3.87
N ARG A 252 8.74 0.58 3.28
CA ARG A 252 9.80 -0.37 3.56
C ARG A 252 11.10 0.36 3.78
N TYR A 253 11.81 0.05 4.86
CA TYR A 253 13.16 0.53 5.11
C TYR A 253 14.14 -0.05 4.09
N ILE A 254 15.00 0.79 3.52
CA ILE A 254 16.08 0.43 2.60
C ILE A 254 17.42 0.57 3.30
N ARG A 255 17.76 1.77 3.77
CA ARG A 255 19.05 2.07 4.42
C ARG A 255 19.04 3.39 5.19
N ASP A 256 20.06 3.58 6.01
CA ASP A 256 20.37 4.88 6.61
C ASP A 256 20.92 5.85 5.54
N ARG A 257 20.60 7.13 5.67
CA ARG A 257 21.14 8.23 4.88
C ARG A 257 22.04 9.10 5.76
N GLU A 258 23.22 8.55 6.09
CA GLU A 258 24.24 9.26 6.89
C GLU A 258 24.78 10.51 6.21
N ASP A 259 24.62 10.60 4.90
CA ASP A 259 24.99 11.75 4.06
C ASP A 259 24.02 12.92 4.17
N LYS A 260 22.85 12.74 4.82
CA LYS A 260 21.79 13.76 4.92
C LYS A 260 21.50 14.16 6.36
N LYS A 261 21.32 15.46 6.56
CA LYS A 261 20.73 16.02 7.78
C LYS A 261 19.20 16.01 7.69
N ALA A 262 18.52 16.18 8.82
CA ALA A 262 17.06 16.18 8.89
C ALA A 262 16.39 17.22 7.96
N GLU A 263 16.99 18.41 7.86
CA GLU A 263 16.52 19.49 6.97
C GLU A 263 16.77 19.19 5.48
N GLY A 264 17.65 18.23 5.18
CA GLY A 264 17.93 17.72 3.82
C GLY A 264 17.09 16.51 3.42
N ALA A 265 16.12 16.12 4.24
CA ALA A 265 15.16 15.07 3.92
C ALA A 265 14.19 15.52 2.82
N THR A 266 13.42 14.58 2.27
CA THR A 266 12.34 14.89 1.34
C THR A 266 11.39 15.91 1.96
N THR A 267 11.13 16.99 1.24
CA THR A 267 10.33 18.11 1.73
C THR A 267 8.82 17.82 1.61
N ALA A 268 8.01 18.55 2.36
CA ALA A 268 6.55 18.49 2.26
C ALA A 268 6.05 18.80 0.84
N GLU A 269 6.71 19.74 0.13
CA GLU A 269 6.41 20.09 -1.26
C GLU A 269 6.72 18.92 -2.21
N GLN A 270 7.89 18.29 -2.07
CA GLN A 270 8.26 17.12 -2.86
C GLN A 270 7.31 15.94 -2.66
N VAL A 271 6.82 15.72 -1.43
CA VAL A 271 5.81 14.69 -1.16
C VAL A 271 4.50 14.97 -1.91
N VAL A 272 4.08 16.23 -1.98
CA VAL A 272 2.89 16.65 -2.76
C VAL A 272 3.13 16.48 -4.25
N GLU A 273 4.29 16.88 -4.76
CA GLU A 273 4.65 16.72 -6.17
C GLU A 273 4.67 15.24 -6.58
N MET A 274 5.30 14.37 -5.78
CA MET A 274 5.30 12.92 -6.01
C MET A 274 3.87 12.36 -6.02
N PHE A 275 3.01 12.83 -5.12
CA PHE A 275 1.60 12.41 -5.08
C PHE A 275 0.86 12.79 -6.37
N HIS A 276 1.06 13.99 -6.89
CA HIS A 276 0.45 14.43 -8.15
C HIS A 276 1.00 13.67 -9.37
N ASN A 277 2.30 13.41 -9.39
CA ASN A 277 2.97 12.71 -10.49
C ASN A 277 2.57 11.23 -10.61
N GLN A 278 1.97 10.64 -9.59
CA GLN A 278 1.41 9.28 -9.66
C GLN A 278 0.16 9.17 -10.54
N GLY A 279 -0.28 10.24 -11.20
CA GLY A 279 -1.48 10.25 -12.06
C GLY A 279 -2.80 10.09 -11.28
N LEU A 280 -2.77 10.30 -9.97
CA LEU A 280 -3.97 10.32 -9.13
C LEU A 280 -4.64 11.71 -9.16
N THR A 281 -4.69 12.36 -10.33
CA THR A 281 -5.53 13.52 -10.56
C THR A 281 -6.97 13.04 -10.66
N THR A 282 -7.64 12.81 -9.55
CA THR A 282 -9.09 12.78 -9.47
C THR A 282 -9.54 14.05 -8.77
N GLU A 283 -9.85 15.05 -9.55
CA GLU A 283 -10.79 16.08 -9.15
C GLU A 283 -12.12 15.41 -8.80
N GLY A 284 -12.62 15.67 -7.61
CA GLY A 284 -14.01 15.47 -7.23
C GLY A 284 -14.33 14.24 -6.39
N GLY A 285 -14.73 14.48 -5.19
CA GLY A 285 -15.52 13.56 -4.37
C GLY A 285 -14.96 13.26 -2.99
N GLY A 286 -15.30 14.07 -2.02
CA GLY A 286 -15.08 13.75 -0.61
C GLY A 286 -15.89 12.53 -0.19
N GLY A 287 -15.25 11.61 0.47
CA GLY A 287 -15.85 10.48 1.16
C GLY A 287 -14.88 10.02 2.24
N ASP A 288 -15.34 10.07 3.49
CA ASP A 288 -14.60 9.60 4.64
C ASP A 288 -14.35 8.09 4.51
N ALA A 289 -13.10 7.71 4.39
CA ALA A 289 -12.67 6.33 4.53
C ALA A 289 -11.82 6.24 5.80
N ASP A 290 -12.50 6.21 6.95
CA ASP A 290 -11.95 5.71 8.20
C ASP A 290 -11.89 4.18 8.09
N ALA A 291 -10.81 3.68 7.52
CA ALA A 291 -10.41 2.29 7.67
C ALA A 291 -8.99 2.30 8.25
N ILE A 292 -8.94 2.25 9.56
CA ILE A 292 -7.74 1.85 10.29
C ILE A 292 -7.56 0.37 9.98
N ASP A 293 -6.60 0.04 9.10
CA ASP A 293 -6.13 -1.33 8.94
C ASP A 293 -5.28 -1.71 10.16
N ASP A 294 -5.96 -2.21 11.21
CA ASP A 294 -5.36 -2.68 12.47
C ASP A 294 -4.84 -4.14 12.38
N ASP A 295 -4.69 -4.71 11.19
CA ASP A 295 -4.33 -6.13 11.01
C ASP A 295 -2.81 -6.39 10.89
N TRP A 296 -1.97 -5.70 11.71
CA TRP A 296 -0.57 -6.08 11.88
C TRP A 296 -0.16 -6.03 13.37
N LEU A 297 -0.81 -6.85 14.19
CA LEU A 297 -0.31 -7.25 15.51
C LEU A 297 0.34 -8.64 15.45
#